data_f3cbf4848a6098b867dce73c3f0eeade
#
_entry.id   f3cbf4848a6098b867dce73c3f0eeade
#
_cell.length_a   1.000
_cell.length_b   1.000
_cell.length_c   1.000
_cell.angle_alpha   90.00
_cell.angle_beta   90.00
_cell.angle_gamma   90.00
#
_symmetry.space_group_name_H-M   'P 1'
#
loop_
_entity.id
_entity.type
_entity.pdbx_description
1 polymer ?
#
loop_
_entity_poly.entity_id
_entity_poly.type
_entity_poly.pdbx_seq_one_letter_code
_entity_poly.pdbx_strand_id
1 'polypeptide(L)'
;MATKALLTDLCKQYLDKTGVPVHIESVGGVDAAKRIQAGEAFDLVLLAADAIARLQDAGHVLAGSRCDWVDSPVAVAVSSHVTPPDISSEAQLRAAVLAAPSLSYSTGPSGSYLEKLFTRWGVMDELKPRILVPPPGTPVGLLLAQGKVALGFQQRSELMNQAGITLIGDLPPEVACITRFSSALGAGAAQDEARSQAARSFMQFLASPEQRDCKRRHGMDWTDNV
;
A
#
# COMPACT_ATOMS: atom_id res chain seq x y z
N MET A 1 -3.99 -4.27 -1.55
CA MET A 1 -3.96 -5.14 -0.34
C MET A 1 -3.57 -4.36 0.89
N ALA A 2 -2.62 -3.43 0.81
CA ALA A 2 -2.11 -2.65 1.95
C ALA A 2 -3.18 -1.97 2.83
N THR A 3 -4.24 -1.43 2.24
CA THR A 3 -5.32 -0.72 2.95
C THR A 3 -6.45 -1.62 3.45
N LYS A 4 -6.44 -2.94 3.16
CA LYS A 4 -7.57 -3.84 3.43
C LYS A 4 -7.99 -3.85 4.91
N ALA A 5 -7.04 -4.09 5.81
CA ALA A 5 -7.33 -4.17 7.25
C ALA A 5 -7.83 -2.83 7.80
N LEU A 6 -7.19 -1.72 7.42
CA LEU A 6 -7.61 -0.37 7.77
C LEU A 6 -9.02 -0.07 7.27
N LEU A 7 -9.32 -0.37 6.00
CA LEU A 7 -10.65 -0.13 5.43
C LEU A 7 -11.74 -0.97 6.11
N THR A 8 -11.44 -2.22 6.49
CA THR A 8 -12.38 -3.05 7.24
C THR A 8 -12.79 -2.39 8.56
N ASP A 9 -11.81 -1.86 9.30
CA ASP A 9 -12.04 -1.16 10.57
C ASP A 9 -12.79 0.18 10.35
N LEU A 10 -12.36 0.98 9.37
CA LEU A 10 -13.00 2.26 9.06
C LEU A 10 -14.43 2.10 8.54
N CYS A 11 -14.74 1.09 7.74
CA CYS A 11 -16.13 0.81 7.31
C CYS A 11 -17.03 0.48 8.50
N LYS A 12 -16.52 -0.31 9.46
CA LYS A 12 -17.27 -0.58 10.69
C LYS A 12 -17.53 0.70 11.49
N GLN A 13 -16.50 1.52 11.72
CA GLN A 13 -16.63 2.79 12.44
C GLN A 13 -17.61 3.74 11.74
N TYR A 14 -17.58 3.78 10.40
CA TYR A 14 -18.51 4.60 9.61
C TYR A 14 -19.94 4.11 9.74
N LEU A 15 -20.18 2.81 9.67
CA LEU A 15 -21.50 2.22 9.91
C LEU A 15 -22.01 2.54 11.30
N ASP A 16 -21.18 2.36 12.35
CA ASP A 16 -21.55 2.65 13.74
C ASP A 16 -21.90 4.15 13.94
N LYS A 17 -21.21 5.06 13.22
CA LYS A 17 -21.40 6.51 13.32
C LYS A 17 -22.60 7.01 12.52
N THR A 18 -22.88 6.42 11.36
CA THR A 18 -23.83 6.99 10.37
C THR A 18 -25.04 6.10 10.06
N GLY A 19 -24.97 4.82 10.39
CA GLY A 19 -25.96 3.81 9.96
C GLY A 19 -25.85 3.42 8.49
N VAL A 20 -24.90 3.97 7.72
CA VAL A 20 -24.73 3.70 6.29
C VAL A 20 -23.69 2.58 6.08
N PRO A 21 -24.07 1.42 5.51
CA PRO A 21 -23.14 0.36 5.22
C PRO A 21 -22.26 0.70 3.99
N VAL A 22 -20.97 0.33 4.07
CA VAL A 22 -20.03 0.42 2.95
C VAL A 22 -19.48 -0.97 2.64
N HIS A 23 -19.68 -1.42 1.41
CA HIS A 23 -19.17 -2.71 0.93
C HIS A 23 -17.86 -2.52 0.19
N ILE A 24 -16.79 -3.16 0.66
CA ILE A 24 -15.45 -3.08 0.07
C ILE A 24 -15.09 -4.40 -0.59
N GLU A 25 -14.71 -4.32 -1.86
CA GLU A 25 -14.00 -5.38 -2.55
C GLU A 25 -12.50 -5.07 -2.56
N SER A 26 -11.67 -6.01 -2.09
CA SER A 26 -10.23 -5.82 -1.91
C SER A 26 -9.45 -6.81 -2.78
N VAL A 27 -8.86 -6.31 -3.85
CA VAL A 27 -8.02 -7.08 -4.77
C VAL A 27 -6.66 -6.37 -4.94
N GLY A 28 -5.73 -6.94 -5.71
CA GLY A 28 -4.48 -6.27 -6.06
C GLY A 28 -4.75 -4.95 -6.80
N GLY A 29 -3.95 -3.91 -6.52
CA GLY A 29 -4.18 -2.57 -7.11
C GLY A 29 -4.17 -2.56 -8.65
N VAL A 30 -3.33 -3.42 -9.26
CA VAL A 30 -3.29 -3.59 -10.74
C VAL A 30 -4.60 -4.22 -11.24
N ASP A 31 -5.11 -5.24 -10.55
CA ASP A 31 -6.35 -5.91 -10.93
C ASP A 31 -7.56 -5.00 -10.73
N ALA A 32 -7.59 -4.24 -9.61
CA ALA A 32 -8.62 -3.23 -9.38
C ALA A 32 -8.66 -2.19 -10.51
N ALA A 33 -7.49 -1.65 -10.91
CA ALA A 33 -7.42 -0.69 -12.01
C ALA A 33 -7.92 -1.29 -13.33
N LYS A 34 -7.57 -2.54 -13.65
CA LYS A 34 -8.06 -3.24 -14.85
C LYS A 34 -9.57 -3.43 -14.85
N ARG A 35 -10.19 -3.77 -13.71
CA ARG A 35 -11.63 -3.91 -13.57
C ARG A 35 -12.35 -2.58 -13.85
N ILE A 36 -11.83 -1.48 -13.30
CA ILE A 36 -12.37 -0.14 -13.56
C ILE A 36 -12.22 0.23 -15.04
N GLN A 37 -11.07 -0.03 -15.65
CA GLN A 37 -10.83 0.21 -17.08
C GLN A 37 -11.73 -0.62 -17.99
N ALA A 38 -12.11 -1.83 -17.55
CA ALA A 38 -13.06 -2.69 -18.24
C ALA A 38 -14.53 -2.22 -18.09
N GLY A 39 -14.77 -1.12 -17.38
CA GLY A 39 -16.11 -0.53 -17.22
C GLY A 39 -16.93 -1.09 -16.06
N GLU A 40 -16.31 -1.85 -15.14
CA GLU A 40 -17.01 -2.29 -13.94
C GLU A 40 -17.36 -1.08 -13.06
N ALA A 41 -18.63 -0.96 -12.71
CA ALA A 41 -19.17 0.21 -12.02
C ALA A 41 -19.05 0.07 -10.50
N PHE A 42 -18.32 1.02 -9.90
CA PHE A 42 -18.23 1.21 -8.46
C PHE A 42 -18.62 2.65 -8.10
N ASP A 43 -19.11 2.87 -6.89
CA ASP A 43 -19.40 4.23 -6.39
C ASP A 43 -18.11 4.95 -5.99
N LEU A 44 -17.14 4.18 -5.48
CA LEU A 44 -15.88 4.70 -4.96
C LEU A 44 -14.73 3.78 -5.36
N VAL A 45 -13.63 4.37 -5.79
CA VAL A 45 -12.36 3.69 -6.12
C VAL A 45 -11.29 4.17 -5.16
N LEU A 46 -10.58 3.22 -4.50
CA LEU A 46 -9.49 3.50 -3.56
C LEU A 46 -8.23 2.78 -4.03
N LEU A 47 -7.27 3.53 -4.53
CA LEU A 47 -6.01 3.01 -5.09
C LEU A 47 -4.83 3.92 -4.72
N ALA A 48 -3.62 3.53 -5.11
CA ALA A 48 -2.47 4.43 -5.07
C ALA A 48 -2.76 5.68 -5.92
N ALA A 49 -2.28 6.83 -5.46
CA ALA A 49 -2.58 8.14 -6.02
C ALA A 49 -2.26 8.26 -7.51
N ASP A 50 -1.16 7.65 -7.96
CA ASP A 50 -0.76 7.59 -9.36
C ASP A 50 -1.70 6.73 -10.22
N ALA A 51 -2.25 5.66 -9.65
CA ALA A 51 -3.25 4.84 -10.33
C ALA A 51 -4.59 5.58 -10.46
N ILE A 52 -5.03 6.30 -9.42
CA ILE A 52 -6.20 7.19 -9.49
C ILE A 52 -6.01 8.27 -10.57
N ALA A 53 -4.83 8.90 -10.61
CA ALA A 53 -4.53 9.92 -11.63
C ALA A 53 -4.68 9.35 -13.04
N ARG A 54 -4.08 8.19 -13.33
CA ARG A 54 -4.22 7.53 -14.65
C ARG A 54 -5.67 7.18 -15.00
N LEU A 55 -6.46 6.71 -14.02
CA LEU A 55 -7.88 6.42 -14.23
C LEU A 55 -8.68 7.70 -14.50
N GLN A 56 -8.33 8.80 -13.84
CA GLN A 56 -8.95 10.10 -14.06
C GLN A 56 -8.63 10.65 -15.46
N ASP A 57 -7.36 10.60 -15.87
CA ASP A 57 -6.92 11.05 -17.21
C ASP A 57 -7.59 10.23 -18.32
N ALA A 58 -7.86 8.95 -18.06
CA ALA A 58 -8.58 8.05 -18.98
C ALA A 58 -10.12 8.15 -18.88
N GLY A 59 -10.67 9.00 -17.99
CA GLY A 59 -12.11 9.20 -17.85
C GLY A 59 -12.87 8.06 -17.13
N HIS A 60 -12.16 7.18 -16.40
CA HIS A 60 -12.77 6.05 -15.68
C HIS A 60 -13.23 6.39 -14.26
N VAL A 61 -12.83 7.54 -13.72
CA VAL A 61 -13.32 8.11 -12.47
C VAL A 61 -13.65 9.57 -12.66
N LEU A 62 -14.51 10.13 -11.81
CA LEU A 62 -14.97 11.52 -11.95
C LEU A 62 -13.81 12.49 -11.76
N ALA A 63 -13.62 13.36 -12.76
CA ALA A 63 -12.58 14.39 -12.73
C ALA A 63 -12.77 15.32 -11.51
N GLY A 64 -11.65 15.67 -10.84
CA GLY A 64 -11.66 16.56 -9.68
C GLY A 64 -12.24 15.94 -8.40
N SER A 65 -12.60 14.64 -8.40
CA SER A 65 -13.11 13.97 -7.20
C SER A 65 -12.02 13.33 -6.34
N ARG A 66 -10.76 13.32 -6.78
CA ARG A 66 -9.67 12.70 -6.04
C ARG A 66 -9.51 13.35 -4.65
N CYS A 67 -9.38 12.49 -3.65
CA CYS A 67 -9.07 12.87 -2.27
C CYS A 67 -7.98 11.93 -1.73
N ASP A 68 -6.86 12.49 -1.33
CA ASP A 68 -5.78 11.75 -0.69
C ASP A 68 -6.16 11.52 0.78
N TRP A 69 -5.96 10.30 1.31
CA TRP A 69 -6.49 10.00 2.63
C TRP A 69 -5.51 9.24 3.55
N VAL A 70 -4.50 8.54 3.02
CA VAL A 70 -3.53 7.83 3.84
C VAL A 70 -2.21 7.61 3.10
N ASP A 71 -1.11 7.68 3.83
CA ASP A 71 0.23 7.37 3.38
C ASP A 71 0.69 6.03 3.96
N SER A 72 1.31 5.20 3.14
CA SER A 72 1.83 3.90 3.53
C SER A 72 3.32 3.82 3.21
N PRO A 73 4.19 3.81 4.22
CA PRO A 73 5.62 3.65 4.02
C PRO A 73 5.97 2.20 3.66
N VAL A 74 7.03 2.05 2.90
CA VAL A 74 7.69 0.75 2.68
C VAL A 74 8.60 0.46 3.85
N ALA A 75 8.49 -0.75 4.37
CA ALA A 75 9.27 -1.23 5.50
C ALA A 75 10.09 -2.47 5.14
N VAL A 76 11.05 -2.76 5.99
CA VAL A 76 11.99 -3.89 5.89
C VAL A 76 11.71 -4.88 7.00
N ALA A 77 11.73 -6.16 6.67
CA ALA A 77 11.56 -7.24 7.63
C ALA A 77 12.49 -8.42 7.34
N VAL A 78 12.73 -9.23 8.36
CA VAL A 78 13.44 -10.52 8.30
C VAL A 78 12.61 -11.59 9.00
N SER A 79 12.98 -12.87 8.86
CA SER A 79 12.43 -13.93 9.70
C SER A 79 12.72 -13.65 11.17
N SER A 80 11.81 -13.99 12.08
CA SER A 80 12.01 -13.82 13.53
C SER A 80 13.19 -14.60 14.10
N HIS A 81 13.74 -15.55 13.36
CA HIS A 81 14.91 -16.35 13.74
C HIS A 81 16.26 -15.75 13.29
N VAL A 82 16.22 -14.62 12.60
CA VAL A 82 17.41 -13.93 12.06
C VAL A 82 17.65 -12.64 12.82
N THR A 83 18.91 -12.35 13.16
CA THR A 83 19.29 -11.06 13.74
C THR A 83 19.05 -9.96 12.72
N PRO A 84 18.24 -8.93 13.04
CA PRO A 84 17.98 -7.83 12.14
C PRO A 84 19.27 -7.10 11.75
N PRO A 85 19.52 -6.82 10.47
CA PRO A 85 20.60 -5.95 10.07
C PRO A 85 20.32 -4.49 10.44
N ASP A 86 21.39 -3.68 10.51
CA ASP A 86 21.26 -2.24 10.61
C ASP A 86 20.79 -1.66 9.26
N ILE A 87 19.73 -0.85 9.30
CA ILE A 87 19.17 -0.13 8.15
C ILE A 87 19.01 1.37 8.43
N SER A 88 19.75 1.90 9.38
CA SER A 88 19.61 3.28 9.88
C SER A 88 19.97 4.39 8.87
N SER A 89 20.63 4.04 7.77
CA SER A 89 20.96 4.95 6.67
C SER A 89 20.90 4.24 5.31
N GLU A 90 20.91 5.01 4.21
CA GLU A 90 21.00 4.42 2.86
C GLU A 90 22.22 3.49 2.71
N ALA A 91 23.37 3.86 3.28
CA ALA A 91 24.59 3.05 3.22
C ALA A 91 24.42 1.72 3.97
N GLN A 92 23.81 1.74 5.16
CA GLN A 92 23.57 0.54 5.95
C GLN A 92 22.51 -0.36 5.28
N LEU A 93 21.43 0.22 4.78
CA LEU A 93 20.44 -0.52 4.01
C LEU A 93 21.05 -1.19 2.78
N ARG A 94 21.90 -0.47 2.02
CA ARG A 94 22.60 -1.04 0.86
C ARG A 94 23.52 -2.20 1.27
N ALA A 95 24.24 -2.07 2.38
CA ALA A 95 25.08 -3.14 2.92
C ALA A 95 24.24 -4.37 3.31
N ALA A 96 23.10 -4.17 3.98
CA ALA A 96 22.18 -5.25 4.34
C ALA A 96 21.61 -5.97 3.11
N VAL A 97 21.24 -5.24 2.07
CA VAL A 97 20.75 -5.77 0.80
C VAL A 97 21.81 -6.63 0.11
N LEU A 98 23.07 -6.17 0.06
CA LEU A 98 24.18 -6.91 -0.55
C LEU A 98 24.56 -8.15 0.24
N ALA A 99 24.47 -8.11 1.57
CA ALA A 99 24.78 -9.23 2.45
C ALA A 99 23.69 -10.31 2.49
N ALA A 100 22.44 -9.95 2.17
CA ALA A 100 21.32 -10.89 2.23
C ALA A 100 21.44 -12.00 1.18
N PRO A 101 21.35 -13.30 1.57
CA PRO A 101 21.44 -14.42 0.62
C PRO A 101 20.23 -14.49 -0.31
N SER A 102 19.10 -13.94 0.06
CA SER A 102 17.88 -13.84 -0.76
C SER A 102 17.03 -12.66 -0.34
N LEU A 103 16.29 -12.11 -1.31
CA LEU A 103 15.49 -10.89 -1.18
C LEU A 103 14.09 -11.11 -1.74
N SER A 104 13.11 -10.41 -1.19
CA SER A 104 11.77 -10.37 -1.76
C SER A 104 11.15 -8.99 -1.65
N TYR A 105 10.39 -8.60 -2.67
CA TYR A 105 9.53 -7.43 -2.68
C TYR A 105 8.26 -7.68 -3.49
N SER A 106 7.21 -6.91 -3.28
CA SER A 106 5.92 -7.07 -3.95
C SER A 106 5.98 -6.55 -5.40
N THR A 107 5.03 -7.00 -6.25
CA THR A 107 4.86 -6.53 -7.64
C THR A 107 4.21 -5.15 -7.76
N GLY A 108 3.85 -4.51 -6.65
CA GLY A 108 3.18 -3.21 -6.62
C GLY A 108 4.13 -2.02 -6.72
N PRO A 109 3.64 -0.79 -6.42
CA PRO A 109 4.44 0.44 -6.48
C PRO A 109 5.74 0.39 -5.68
N SER A 110 5.72 -0.24 -4.50
CA SER A 110 6.91 -0.44 -3.66
C SER A 110 7.99 -1.28 -4.34
N GLY A 111 7.61 -2.35 -5.05
CA GLY A 111 8.55 -3.18 -5.79
C GLY A 111 9.19 -2.41 -6.95
N SER A 112 8.38 -1.70 -7.73
CA SER A 112 8.89 -0.86 -8.82
C SER A 112 9.84 0.24 -8.32
N TYR A 113 9.61 0.78 -7.13
CA TYR A 113 10.53 1.73 -6.49
C TYR A 113 11.86 1.05 -6.13
N LEU A 114 11.83 -0.13 -5.51
CA LEU A 114 13.02 -0.86 -5.10
C LEU A 114 13.87 -1.30 -6.29
N GLU A 115 13.26 -1.72 -7.40
CA GLU A 115 13.98 -2.02 -8.64
C GLU A 115 14.77 -0.80 -9.14
N LYS A 116 14.14 0.37 -9.15
CA LYS A 116 14.81 1.63 -9.50
C LYS A 116 15.93 2.00 -8.52
N LEU A 117 15.70 1.79 -7.21
CA LEU A 117 16.69 2.04 -6.17
C LEU A 117 17.91 1.13 -6.33
N PHE A 118 17.72 -0.16 -6.51
CA PHE A 118 18.80 -1.13 -6.71
C PHE A 118 19.57 -0.90 -8.03
N THR A 119 18.85 -0.44 -9.07
CA THR A 119 19.47 0.00 -10.33
C THR A 119 20.32 1.27 -10.11
N ARG A 120 19.80 2.26 -9.38
CA ARG A 120 20.55 3.48 -9.01
C ARG A 120 21.82 3.16 -8.22
N TRP A 121 21.78 2.16 -7.34
CA TRP A 121 22.95 1.69 -6.59
C TRP A 121 23.93 0.88 -7.43
N GLY A 122 23.59 0.52 -8.67
CA GLY A 122 24.42 -0.30 -9.56
C GLY A 122 24.55 -1.75 -9.11
N VAL A 123 23.60 -2.26 -8.32
CA VAL A 123 23.65 -3.61 -7.72
C VAL A 123 22.59 -4.56 -8.25
N MET A 124 21.70 -4.11 -9.13
CA MET A 124 20.56 -4.89 -9.59
C MET A 124 20.95 -6.20 -10.26
N ASP A 125 22.00 -6.21 -11.09
CA ASP A 125 22.47 -7.43 -11.80
C ASP A 125 23.00 -8.47 -10.81
N GLU A 126 23.68 -8.03 -9.74
CA GLU A 126 24.16 -8.92 -8.67
C GLU A 126 23.00 -9.48 -7.84
N LEU A 127 21.97 -8.67 -7.59
CA LEU A 127 20.82 -9.08 -6.78
C LEU A 127 19.83 -9.98 -7.52
N LYS A 128 19.70 -9.81 -8.83
CA LYS A 128 18.69 -10.48 -9.66
C LYS A 128 18.58 -12.00 -9.44
N PRO A 129 19.66 -12.78 -9.31
CA PRO A 129 19.59 -14.21 -9.04
C PRO A 129 19.07 -14.57 -7.63
N ARG A 130 19.10 -13.59 -6.70
CA ARG A 130 18.71 -13.74 -5.29
C ARG A 130 17.33 -13.17 -4.98
N ILE A 131 16.68 -12.51 -5.96
CA ILE A 131 15.38 -11.91 -5.80
C ILE A 131 14.29 -12.92 -6.10
N LEU A 132 13.40 -13.14 -5.13
CA LEU A 132 12.16 -13.90 -5.30
C LEU A 132 10.97 -12.93 -5.25
N VAL A 133 10.39 -12.65 -6.41
CA VAL A 133 9.15 -11.84 -6.50
C VAL A 133 7.95 -12.79 -6.41
N PRO A 134 7.12 -12.67 -5.36
CA PRO A 134 5.95 -13.53 -5.22
C PRO A 134 4.88 -13.19 -6.27
N PRO A 135 4.01 -14.15 -6.64
CA PRO A 135 2.87 -13.85 -7.48
C PRO A 135 1.94 -12.84 -6.78
N PRO A 136 1.15 -12.08 -7.56
CA PRO A 136 0.17 -11.13 -7.02
C PRO A 136 -0.72 -11.78 -5.95
N GLY A 137 -0.93 -11.07 -4.84
CA GLY A 137 -1.72 -11.55 -3.71
C GLY A 137 -0.97 -12.40 -2.68
N THR A 138 0.27 -12.82 -2.95
CA THR A 138 1.12 -13.52 -1.98
C THR A 138 1.93 -12.50 -1.17
N PRO A 139 1.76 -12.42 0.16
CA PRO A 139 2.52 -11.49 0.98
C PRO A 139 4.00 -11.86 1.07
N VAL A 140 4.89 -10.86 0.98
CA VAL A 140 6.34 -11.04 1.22
C VAL A 140 6.60 -11.54 2.64
N GLY A 141 5.85 -11.05 3.63
CA GLY A 141 5.95 -11.51 5.01
C GLY A 141 5.74 -13.01 5.20
N LEU A 142 4.91 -13.64 4.36
CA LEU A 142 4.71 -15.09 4.38
C LEU A 142 5.99 -15.84 3.92
N LEU A 143 6.67 -15.33 2.90
CA LEU A 143 7.93 -15.92 2.42
C LEU A 143 9.03 -15.82 3.48
N LEU A 144 9.10 -14.69 4.19
CA LEU A 144 10.01 -14.50 5.33
C LEU A 144 9.72 -15.48 6.48
N ALA A 145 8.43 -15.59 6.88
CA ALA A 145 8.01 -16.50 7.95
C ALA A 145 8.30 -17.97 7.62
N GLN A 146 8.24 -18.33 6.35
CA GLN A 146 8.57 -19.67 5.85
C GLN A 146 10.09 -19.90 5.62
N GLY A 147 10.94 -18.91 5.86
CA GLY A 147 12.38 -19.00 5.61
C GLY A 147 12.77 -19.10 4.12
N LYS A 148 11.85 -18.77 3.21
CA LYS A 148 12.11 -18.83 1.76
C LYS A 148 12.96 -17.68 1.27
N VAL A 149 12.94 -16.55 1.98
CA VAL A 149 13.79 -15.38 1.74
C VAL A 149 14.32 -14.83 3.07
N ALA A 150 15.50 -14.21 3.01
CA ALA A 150 16.18 -13.69 4.19
C ALA A 150 15.77 -12.25 4.52
N LEU A 151 15.58 -11.40 3.51
CA LEU A 151 15.23 -9.99 3.66
C LEU A 151 14.03 -9.67 2.77
N GLY A 152 13.04 -8.96 3.30
CA GLY A 152 11.82 -8.63 2.58
C GLY A 152 11.41 -7.19 2.73
N PHE A 153 10.80 -6.68 1.66
CA PHE A 153 10.30 -5.32 1.56
C PHE A 153 8.83 -5.33 1.15
N GLN A 154 7.99 -4.66 1.91
CA GLN A 154 6.58 -4.50 1.60
C GLN A 154 6.04 -3.27 2.32
N GLN A 155 4.80 -2.87 2.03
CA GLN A 155 4.14 -1.84 2.81
C GLN A 155 4.13 -2.23 4.30
N ARG A 156 4.44 -1.28 5.19
CA ARG A 156 4.49 -1.51 6.65
C ARG A 156 3.21 -2.17 7.17
N SER A 157 2.06 -1.73 6.67
CA SER A 157 0.74 -2.27 7.02
C SER A 157 0.55 -3.75 6.70
N GLU A 158 1.27 -4.28 5.71
CA GLU A 158 1.20 -5.69 5.31
C GLU A 158 2.19 -6.57 6.10
N LEU A 159 3.21 -5.96 6.72
CA LEU A 159 4.22 -6.67 7.53
C LEU A 159 3.90 -6.68 9.02
N MET A 160 3.30 -5.61 9.55
CA MET A 160 3.13 -5.39 10.99
C MET A 160 2.50 -6.54 11.78
N ASN A 161 1.53 -7.23 11.20
CA ASN A 161 0.78 -8.27 11.88
C ASN A 161 1.11 -9.69 11.37
N GLN A 162 2.19 -9.82 10.63
CA GLN A 162 2.62 -11.11 10.10
C GLN A 162 3.41 -11.87 11.18
N ALA A 163 2.87 -13.01 11.62
CA ALA A 163 3.58 -13.88 12.54
C ALA A 163 4.84 -14.48 11.91
N GLY A 164 5.88 -14.71 12.72
CA GLY A 164 7.11 -15.36 12.27
C GLY A 164 8.12 -14.44 11.59
N ILE A 165 7.89 -13.13 11.64
CA ILE A 165 8.85 -12.13 11.13
C ILE A 165 9.19 -11.09 12.21
N THR A 166 10.30 -10.40 12.00
CA THR A 166 10.70 -9.20 12.74
C THR A 166 10.66 -8.02 11.78
N LEU A 167 9.76 -7.07 12.02
CA LEU A 167 9.74 -5.78 11.34
C LEU A 167 10.91 -4.95 11.86
N ILE A 168 11.85 -4.58 10.98
CA ILE A 168 13.04 -3.80 11.36
C ILE A 168 12.67 -2.32 11.46
N GLY A 169 11.96 -1.81 10.46
CA GLY A 169 11.57 -0.40 10.36
C GLY A 169 11.25 -0.01 8.92
N ASP A 170 10.92 1.25 8.74
CA ASP A 170 10.73 1.85 7.42
C ASP A 170 12.09 2.01 6.71
N LEU A 171 12.07 2.23 5.40
CA LEU A 171 13.27 2.63 4.66
C LEU A 171 13.84 3.92 5.27
N PRO A 172 15.18 4.07 5.34
CA PRO A 172 15.80 5.28 5.88
C PRO A 172 15.39 6.53 5.08
N PRO A 173 15.41 7.72 5.71
CA PRO A 173 14.88 8.95 5.12
C PRO A 173 15.42 9.28 3.72
N GLU A 174 16.70 8.98 3.47
CA GLU A 174 17.38 9.26 2.20
C GLU A 174 16.79 8.49 1.01
N VAL A 175 16.14 7.36 1.32
CA VAL A 175 15.52 6.47 0.33
C VAL A 175 14.11 6.07 0.74
N ALA A 176 13.44 6.91 1.51
CA ALA A 176 12.08 6.67 1.94
C ALA A 176 11.16 6.48 0.72
N CYS A 177 10.32 5.46 0.80
CA CYS A 177 9.29 5.19 -0.20
C CYS A 177 7.93 5.19 0.49
N ILE A 178 7.13 6.19 0.17
CA ILE A 178 5.79 6.35 0.71
C ILE A 178 4.79 6.22 -0.44
N THR A 179 3.89 5.25 -0.33
CA THR A 179 2.77 5.13 -1.25
C THR A 179 1.59 5.92 -0.69
N ARG A 180 1.21 7.00 -1.36
CA ARG A 180 -0.01 7.73 -1.07
C ARG A 180 -1.20 6.99 -1.65
N PHE A 181 -2.23 6.77 -0.86
CA PHE A 181 -3.50 6.23 -1.31
C PHE A 181 -4.54 7.34 -1.40
N SER A 182 -5.28 7.31 -2.49
CA SER A 182 -6.34 8.27 -2.79
C SER A 182 -7.66 7.53 -3.02
N SER A 183 -8.73 8.24 -2.84
CA SER A 183 -10.08 7.87 -3.24
C SER A 183 -10.55 8.76 -4.39
N ALA A 184 -11.44 8.24 -5.25
CA ALA A 184 -12.13 9.01 -6.28
C ALA A 184 -13.52 8.44 -6.52
N LEU A 185 -14.46 9.27 -6.94
CA LEU A 185 -15.79 8.82 -7.32
C LEU A 185 -15.73 8.00 -8.60
N GLY A 186 -16.30 6.80 -8.55
CA GLY A 186 -16.45 5.93 -9.71
C GLY A 186 -17.65 6.30 -10.58
N ALA A 187 -17.75 5.65 -11.74
CA ALA A 187 -18.83 5.90 -12.70
C ALA A 187 -20.23 5.56 -12.14
N GLY A 188 -20.31 4.62 -11.18
CA GLY A 188 -21.58 4.27 -10.53
C GLY A 188 -22.20 5.42 -9.75
N ALA A 189 -21.38 6.19 -9.02
CA ALA A 189 -21.85 7.33 -8.25
C ALA A 189 -22.17 8.55 -9.13
N ALA A 190 -21.53 8.70 -10.29
CA ALA A 190 -21.68 9.88 -11.14
C ALA A 190 -23.10 10.05 -11.73
N GLN A 191 -23.89 8.98 -11.75
CA GLN A 191 -25.24 8.95 -12.33
C GLN A 191 -26.36 9.06 -11.31
N ASP A 192 -26.07 9.05 -10.01
CA ASP A 192 -27.02 9.08 -8.90
C ASP A 192 -26.53 10.04 -7.81
N GLU A 193 -27.25 11.13 -7.59
CA GLU A 193 -26.88 12.17 -6.61
C GLU A 193 -26.84 11.62 -5.18
N ALA A 194 -27.75 10.73 -4.79
CA ALA A 194 -27.77 10.16 -3.45
C ALA A 194 -26.54 9.24 -3.21
N ARG A 195 -26.19 8.44 -4.21
CA ARG A 195 -24.98 7.60 -4.18
C ARG A 195 -23.71 8.44 -4.18
N SER A 196 -23.68 9.50 -5.01
CA SER A 196 -22.58 10.47 -5.04
C SER A 196 -22.34 11.12 -3.67
N GLN A 197 -23.41 11.58 -3.04
CA GLN A 197 -23.36 12.21 -1.72
C GLN A 197 -22.91 11.23 -0.64
N ALA A 198 -23.40 10.00 -0.64
CA ALA A 198 -22.96 8.94 0.29
C ALA A 198 -21.46 8.62 0.12
N ALA A 199 -20.98 8.45 -1.12
CA ALA A 199 -19.59 8.20 -1.43
C ALA A 199 -18.70 9.37 -0.98
N ARG A 200 -19.07 10.62 -1.25
CA ARG A 200 -18.35 11.81 -0.77
C ARG A 200 -18.28 11.89 0.76
N SER A 201 -19.37 11.57 1.44
CA SER A 201 -19.40 11.54 2.91
C SER A 201 -18.39 10.52 3.47
N PHE A 202 -18.32 9.33 2.86
CA PHE A 202 -17.32 8.34 3.26
C PHE A 202 -15.89 8.77 2.93
N MET A 203 -15.66 9.40 1.77
CA MET A 203 -14.33 9.96 1.42
C MET A 203 -13.87 11.00 2.47
N GLN A 204 -14.76 11.91 2.88
CA GLN A 204 -14.47 12.92 3.91
C GLN A 204 -14.17 12.23 5.25
N PHE A 205 -14.92 11.20 5.63
CA PHE A 205 -14.67 10.43 6.83
C PHE A 205 -13.29 9.78 6.78
N LEU A 206 -12.89 9.14 5.65
CA LEU A 206 -11.56 8.56 5.48
C LEU A 206 -10.44 9.61 5.63
N ALA A 207 -10.63 10.80 5.09
CA ALA A 207 -9.66 11.90 5.13
C ALA A 207 -9.67 12.68 6.45
N SER A 208 -10.65 12.44 7.35
CA SER A 208 -10.80 13.16 8.60
C SER A 208 -9.60 12.96 9.55
N PRO A 209 -9.14 14.01 10.23
CA PRO A 209 -8.14 13.91 11.30
C PRO A 209 -8.52 12.95 12.43
N GLU A 210 -9.82 12.72 12.65
CA GLU A 210 -10.34 11.77 13.65
C GLU A 210 -9.85 10.35 13.39
N GLN A 211 -9.50 10.01 12.14
CA GLN A 211 -9.02 8.69 11.75
C GLN A 211 -7.50 8.49 11.91
N ARG A 212 -6.77 9.51 12.37
CA ARG A 212 -5.31 9.49 12.51
C ARG A 212 -4.80 8.30 13.35
N ASP A 213 -5.41 8.07 14.50
CA ASP A 213 -5.00 6.98 15.38
C ASP A 213 -5.37 5.60 14.82
N CYS A 214 -6.50 5.49 14.12
CA CYS A 214 -6.87 4.28 13.41
C CYS A 214 -5.83 3.95 12.32
N LYS A 215 -5.44 4.92 11.51
CA LYS A 215 -4.40 4.77 10.47
C LYS A 215 -3.08 4.30 11.07
N ARG A 216 -2.61 4.93 12.15
CA ARG A 216 -1.37 4.54 12.85
C ARG A 216 -1.40 3.11 13.38
N ARG A 217 -2.51 2.67 13.98
CA ARG A 217 -2.66 1.28 14.44
C ARG A 217 -2.55 0.26 13.31
N HIS A 218 -2.90 0.65 12.09
CA HIS A 218 -2.76 -0.17 10.89
C HIS A 218 -1.44 0.06 10.13
N GLY A 219 -0.45 0.72 10.74
CA GLY A 219 0.87 0.94 10.13
C GLY A 219 0.88 1.91 8.97
N MET A 220 -0.04 2.86 8.98
CA MET A 220 -0.15 3.90 7.97
C MET A 220 -0.13 5.28 8.61
N ASP A 221 0.25 6.28 7.85
CA ASP A 221 0.36 7.66 8.31
C ASP A 221 -0.79 8.50 7.75
N TRP A 222 -1.19 9.50 8.51
CA TRP A 222 -2.17 10.46 8.06
C TRP A 222 -1.53 11.40 7.02
N THR A 223 -2.28 11.72 5.98
CA THR A 223 -1.87 12.67 4.93
C THR A 223 -2.35 14.06 5.32
N ASP A 224 -1.44 15.03 5.40
CA ASP A 224 -1.82 16.43 5.39
C ASP A 224 -2.35 16.76 3.97
N ASN A 225 -3.66 16.92 3.84
CA ASN A 225 -4.23 17.50 2.64
C ASN A 225 -3.91 19.00 2.67
N VAL A 226 -2.83 19.40 2.00
CA VAL A 226 -2.49 20.79 1.71
C VAL A 226 -3.25 21.23 0.47
#